data_72d63fa4b19f9fd5a74b102670918f15
#
_entry.id   72d63fa4b19f9fd5a74b102670918f15
#
_cell.length_a   1.000
_cell.length_b   1.000
_cell.length_c   1.000
_cell.angle_alpha   90.00
_cell.angle_beta   90.00
_cell.angle_gamma   90.00
#
_symmetry.space_group_name_H-M   'P 1'
#
loop_
_entity.id
_entity.type
_entity.pdbx_description
1 polymer ?
#
loop_
_entity_poly.entity_id
_entity_poly.type
_entity_poly.pdbx_seq_one_letter_code
_entity_poly.pdbx_strand_id
1 'polypeptide(L)'
;MSEAARLLARDRQASVEDIAIAAGVSRTTFYRAFPSRAELLRTIEVQPEPDTRQRVLQASIRMLGRQTLKELSMDSLASEAGVSRANLYRLFPGKSALFKAILLTYSPFAPVMAVFARASDHPPDEVIPEIVLTAYRSVAGHAGVVRTLLLEVTSMTPEFTQAFADTGLRAFGTFAQYLAGQMAAGRLRRMHPMLAVQSLVGSVMFHLLAAPVMSQGAVDVPAGEEAVLQFAHLWLRGMRPEATTRGN
;
A
#
# COMPACT_ATOMS: atom_id res chain seq x y z
N MET A 1 -34.38 2.33 -9.40
CA MET A 1 -33.18 2.11 -8.55
C MET A 1 -33.13 0.69 -7.98
N SER A 2 -34.20 0.19 -7.35
CA SER A 2 -34.17 -1.13 -6.71
C SER A 2 -33.96 -2.34 -7.63
N GLU A 3 -34.55 -2.35 -8.83
CA GLU A 3 -34.41 -3.47 -9.78
C GLU A 3 -33.04 -3.53 -10.43
N ALA A 4 -32.49 -2.39 -10.85
CA ALA A 4 -31.11 -2.31 -11.37
C ALA A 4 -30.08 -2.72 -10.30
N ALA A 5 -30.27 -2.33 -9.05
CA ALA A 5 -29.44 -2.75 -7.94
C ALA A 5 -29.52 -4.25 -7.65
N ARG A 6 -30.72 -4.84 -7.75
CA ARG A 6 -30.91 -6.31 -7.61
C ARG A 6 -30.26 -7.09 -8.75
N LEU A 7 -30.38 -6.62 -10.00
CA LEU A 7 -29.71 -7.24 -11.14
C LEU A 7 -28.19 -7.21 -10.94
N LEU A 8 -27.63 -6.06 -10.61
CA LEU A 8 -26.18 -5.90 -10.40
C LEU A 8 -25.66 -6.65 -9.17
N ALA A 9 -26.50 -6.92 -8.17
CA ALA A 9 -26.15 -7.81 -7.06
C ALA A 9 -26.06 -9.29 -7.47
N ARG A 10 -26.80 -9.70 -8.51
CA ARG A 10 -26.80 -11.07 -9.05
C ARG A 10 -25.81 -11.27 -10.20
N ASP A 11 -25.73 -10.29 -11.07
CA ASP A 11 -24.83 -10.26 -12.23
C ASP A 11 -24.16 -8.88 -12.34
N ARG A 12 -22.97 -8.78 -11.78
CA ARG A 12 -22.16 -7.56 -11.82
C ARG A 12 -21.64 -7.22 -13.23
N GLN A 13 -21.72 -8.16 -14.18
CA GLN A 13 -21.30 -7.93 -15.57
C GLN A 13 -22.45 -7.54 -16.50
N ALA A 14 -23.67 -7.46 -15.97
CA ALA A 14 -24.84 -7.09 -16.75
C ALA A 14 -24.58 -5.86 -17.62
N SER A 15 -24.97 -5.94 -18.88
CA SER A 15 -24.80 -4.84 -19.84
C SER A 15 -25.67 -3.64 -19.48
N VAL A 16 -25.36 -2.46 -20.04
CA VAL A 16 -26.23 -1.28 -19.88
C VAL A 16 -27.65 -1.55 -20.40
N GLU A 17 -27.75 -2.40 -21.42
CA GLU A 17 -29.03 -2.80 -22.01
C GLU A 17 -29.85 -3.63 -21.03
N ASP A 18 -29.24 -4.64 -20.39
CA ASP A 18 -29.88 -5.48 -19.37
C ASP A 18 -30.32 -4.65 -18.16
N ILE A 19 -29.47 -3.72 -17.73
CA ILE A 19 -29.77 -2.82 -16.61
C ILE A 19 -30.92 -1.87 -16.93
N ALA A 20 -30.96 -1.32 -18.14
CA ALA A 20 -32.04 -0.46 -18.58
C ALA A 20 -33.37 -1.21 -18.67
N ILE A 21 -33.36 -2.44 -19.23
CA ILE A 21 -34.51 -3.34 -19.28
C ILE A 21 -34.99 -3.64 -17.84
N ALA A 22 -34.12 -4.08 -16.96
CA ALA A 22 -34.48 -4.38 -15.57
C ALA A 22 -35.02 -3.17 -14.81
N ALA A 23 -34.54 -1.97 -15.14
CA ALA A 23 -35.04 -0.71 -14.58
C ALA A 23 -36.32 -0.20 -15.25
N GLY A 24 -36.81 -0.85 -16.32
CA GLY A 24 -37.99 -0.43 -17.06
C GLY A 24 -37.83 0.89 -17.83
N VAL A 25 -36.58 1.23 -18.23
CA VAL A 25 -36.27 2.47 -18.95
C VAL A 25 -35.63 2.20 -20.31
N SER A 26 -35.75 3.15 -21.25
CA SER A 26 -35.01 3.07 -22.51
C SER A 26 -33.51 3.33 -22.31
N ARG A 27 -32.68 2.82 -23.19
CA ARG A 27 -31.24 3.04 -23.22
C ARG A 27 -30.91 4.57 -23.27
N THR A 28 -31.69 5.34 -24.01
CA THR A 28 -31.55 6.81 -24.09
C THR A 28 -31.86 7.46 -22.73
N THR A 29 -32.90 7.00 -22.05
CA THR A 29 -33.26 7.48 -20.70
C THR A 29 -32.20 7.12 -19.69
N PHE A 30 -31.61 5.92 -19.81
CA PHE A 30 -30.49 5.50 -18.97
C PHE A 30 -29.29 6.45 -19.12
N TYR A 31 -28.80 6.69 -20.35
CA TYR A 31 -27.63 7.55 -20.58
C TYR A 31 -27.87 9.02 -20.25
N ARG A 32 -29.12 9.49 -20.26
CA ARG A 32 -29.46 10.82 -19.77
C ARG A 32 -29.33 10.93 -18.25
N ALA A 33 -29.62 9.86 -17.51
CA ALA A 33 -29.49 9.81 -16.04
C ALA A 33 -28.06 9.48 -15.58
N PHE A 34 -27.40 8.57 -16.31
CA PHE A 34 -26.06 8.09 -15.98
C PHE A 34 -25.20 8.11 -17.25
N PRO A 35 -24.25 9.05 -17.40
CA PRO A 35 -23.39 9.18 -18.58
C PRO A 35 -22.61 7.91 -18.94
N SER A 36 -22.40 7.02 -17.94
CA SER A 36 -21.75 5.73 -18.13
C SER A 36 -22.23 4.70 -17.10
N ARG A 37 -21.96 3.41 -17.39
CA ARG A 37 -22.17 2.32 -16.44
C ARG A 37 -21.36 2.54 -15.15
N ALA A 38 -20.15 3.08 -15.26
CA ALA A 38 -19.29 3.40 -14.10
C ALA A 38 -19.92 4.45 -13.19
N GLU A 39 -20.64 5.42 -13.75
CA GLU A 39 -21.38 6.44 -12.99
C GLU A 39 -22.56 5.85 -12.22
N LEU A 40 -23.31 4.95 -12.86
CA LEU A 40 -24.38 4.20 -12.17
C LEU A 40 -23.80 3.40 -11.00
N LEU A 41 -22.73 2.65 -11.21
CA LEU A 41 -22.10 1.83 -10.15
C LEU A 41 -21.64 2.68 -8.96
N ARG A 42 -21.09 3.87 -9.22
CA ARG A 42 -20.76 4.83 -8.16
C ARG A 42 -21.99 5.32 -7.39
N THR A 43 -23.06 5.63 -8.11
CA THR A 43 -24.30 6.16 -7.51
C THR A 43 -25.01 5.14 -6.62
N ILE A 44 -24.91 3.85 -6.91
CA ILE A 44 -25.52 2.77 -6.11
C ILE A 44 -24.53 2.13 -5.13
N GLU A 45 -23.34 2.73 -4.94
CA GLU A 45 -22.28 2.24 -4.07
C GLU A 45 -21.79 0.82 -4.42
N VAL A 46 -22.09 0.32 -5.61
CA VAL A 46 -21.53 -0.95 -6.11
C VAL A 46 -20.15 -0.66 -6.67
N GLN A 47 -19.13 -1.15 -6.00
CA GLN A 47 -17.77 -1.06 -6.53
C GLN A 47 -17.67 -1.79 -7.88
N PRO A 48 -17.06 -1.19 -8.92
CA PRO A 48 -16.82 -1.89 -10.19
C PRO A 48 -16.01 -3.16 -9.92
N GLU A 49 -16.29 -4.23 -10.66
CA GLU A 49 -15.46 -5.44 -10.57
C GLU A 49 -13.99 -5.09 -10.86
N PRO A 50 -13.07 -5.67 -10.08
CA PRO A 50 -11.65 -5.50 -10.33
C PRO A 50 -11.31 -5.90 -11.76
N ASP A 51 -10.56 -5.09 -12.46
CA ASP A 51 -10.03 -5.48 -13.76
C ASP A 51 -9.18 -6.76 -13.65
N THR A 52 -8.88 -7.39 -14.76
CA THR A 52 -8.13 -8.65 -14.78
C THR A 52 -6.78 -8.52 -14.07
N ARG A 53 -6.11 -7.36 -14.19
CA ARG A 53 -4.83 -7.09 -13.53
C ARG A 53 -5.00 -7.05 -12.00
N GLN A 54 -6.03 -6.37 -11.53
CA GLN A 54 -6.33 -6.25 -10.10
C GLN A 54 -6.76 -7.60 -9.50
N ARG A 55 -7.56 -8.42 -10.21
CA ARG A 55 -7.91 -9.79 -9.78
C ARG A 55 -6.67 -10.65 -9.58
N VAL A 56 -5.71 -10.60 -10.53
CA VAL A 56 -4.44 -11.33 -10.41
C VAL A 56 -3.64 -10.84 -9.19
N LEU A 57 -3.52 -9.53 -8.99
CA LEU A 57 -2.81 -8.98 -7.84
C LEU A 57 -3.46 -9.38 -6.51
N GLN A 58 -4.79 -9.33 -6.41
CA GLN A 58 -5.52 -9.78 -5.22
C GLN A 58 -5.34 -11.28 -4.94
N ALA A 59 -5.41 -12.12 -5.98
CA ALA A 59 -5.14 -13.55 -5.87
C ALA A 59 -3.70 -13.80 -5.40
N SER A 60 -2.74 -13.05 -5.95
CA SER A 60 -1.33 -13.14 -5.54
C SER A 60 -1.14 -12.85 -4.05
N ILE A 61 -1.78 -11.80 -3.53
CA ILE A 61 -1.71 -11.43 -2.11
C ILE A 61 -2.32 -12.54 -1.23
N ARG A 62 -3.46 -13.12 -1.61
CA ARG A 62 -4.05 -14.23 -0.86
C ARG A 62 -3.11 -15.46 -0.82
N MET A 63 -2.48 -15.78 -1.95
CA MET A 63 -1.54 -16.89 -2.03
C MET A 63 -0.27 -16.63 -1.22
N LEU A 64 0.33 -15.44 -1.39
CA LEU A 64 1.54 -15.03 -0.65
C LEU A 64 1.30 -14.91 0.87
N GLY A 65 0.08 -14.73 1.32
CA GLY A 65 -0.27 -14.83 2.74
C GLY A 65 -0.09 -16.25 3.34
N ARG A 66 0.06 -17.28 2.49
CA ARG A 66 0.14 -18.70 2.89
C ARG A 66 1.43 -19.38 2.46
N GLN A 67 2.17 -18.82 1.51
CA GLN A 67 3.38 -19.38 0.91
C GLN A 67 4.34 -18.26 0.49
N THR A 68 5.62 -18.60 0.26
CA THR A 68 6.63 -17.65 -0.23
C THR A 68 6.49 -17.39 -1.74
N LEU A 69 7.14 -16.33 -2.22
CA LEU A 69 7.22 -16.05 -3.67
C LEU A 69 7.91 -17.19 -4.44
N LYS A 70 8.88 -17.83 -3.83
CA LYS A 70 9.60 -19.00 -4.42
C LYS A 70 8.64 -20.14 -4.70
N GLU A 71 7.74 -20.42 -3.78
CA GLU A 71 6.75 -21.52 -3.85
C GLU A 71 5.57 -21.18 -4.76
N LEU A 72 5.27 -19.88 -4.97
CA LEU A 72 4.16 -19.44 -5.80
C LEU A 72 4.31 -19.96 -7.22
N SER A 73 3.30 -20.68 -7.72
CA SER A 73 3.21 -21.13 -9.11
C SER A 73 2.37 -20.15 -9.93
N MET A 74 2.87 -19.72 -11.09
CA MET A 74 2.12 -18.87 -12.02
C MET A 74 0.87 -19.59 -12.55
N ASP A 75 0.92 -20.91 -12.69
CA ASP A 75 -0.23 -21.70 -13.16
C ASP A 75 -1.33 -21.77 -12.09
N SER A 76 -0.94 -22.01 -10.84
CA SER A 76 -1.88 -21.98 -9.70
C SER A 76 -2.48 -20.57 -9.53
N LEU A 77 -1.68 -19.54 -9.75
CA LEU A 77 -2.15 -18.16 -9.70
C LEU A 77 -3.17 -17.85 -10.82
N ALA A 78 -2.93 -18.34 -12.03
CA ALA A 78 -3.89 -18.18 -13.14
C ALA A 78 -5.25 -18.79 -12.78
N SER A 79 -5.24 -20.01 -12.21
CA SER A 79 -6.45 -20.69 -11.74
C SER A 79 -7.14 -19.92 -10.61
N GLU A 80 -6.40 -19.49 -9.59
CA GLU A 80 -6.92 -18.74 -8.43
C GLU A 80 -7.53 -17.39 -8.84
N ALA A 81 -6.93 -16.72 -9.85
CA ALA A 81 -7.41 -15.44 -10.38
C ALA A 81 -8.53 -15.56 -11.41
N GLY A 82 -8.87 -16.79 -11.85
CA GLY A 82 -9.84 -17.03 -12.89
C GLY A 82 -9.43 -16.45 -14.26
N VAL A 83 -8.13 -16.57 -14.62
CA VAL A 83 -7.60 -16.06 -15.88
C VAL A 83 -6.86 -17.16 -16.64
N SER A 84 -6.79 -17.04 -17.97
CA SER A 84 -5.96 -17.96 -18.74
C SER A 84 -4.47 -17.72 -18.48
N ARG A 85 -3.68 -18.80 -18.54
CA ARG A 85 -2.20 -18.73 -18.43
C ARG A 85 -1.61 -17.71 -19.40
N ALA A 86 -2.06 -17.72 -20.65
CA ALA A 86 -1.58 -16.78 -21.67
C ALA A 86 -1.86 -15.31 -21.28
N ASN A 87 -3.04 -15.03 -20.73
CA ASN A 87 -3.38 -13.69 -20.27
C ASN A 87 -2.56 -13.28 -19.04
N LEU A 88 -2.32 -14.20 -18.09
CA LEU A 88 -1.45 -13.94 -16.95
C LEU A 88 -0.04 -13.56 -17.39
N TYR A 89 0.60 -14.35 -18.27
CA TYR A 89 1.97 -14.06 -18.74
C TYR A 89 2.05 -12.81 -19.61
N ARG A 90 0.97 -12.44 -20.30
CA ARG A 90 0.90 -11.16 -21.02
C ARG A 90 0.88 -9.96 -20.08
N LEU A 91 0.19 -10.08 -18.93
CA LEU A 91 0.10 -9.02 -17.91
C LEU A 91 1.34 -8.95 -17.04
N PHE A 92 1.91 -10.11 -16.71
CA PHE A 92 3.07 -10.26 -15.82
C PHE A 92 4.04 -11.31 -16.40
N PRO A 93 5.06 -10.88 -17.15
CA PRO A 93 6.06 -11.79 -17.73
C PRO A 93 6.97 -12.41 -16.65
N GLY A 94 6.41 -13.34 -15.87
CA GLY A 94 7.10 -14.04 -14.79
C GLY A 94 6.92 -13.44 -13.40
N LYS A 95 7.47 -14.12 -12.39
CA LYS A 95 7.34 -13.78 -10.97
C LYS A 95 7.92 -12.42 -10.62
N SER A 96 9.03 -12.02 -11.25
CA SER A 96 9.68 -10.73 -11.00
C SER A 96 8.78 -9.55 -11.37
N ALA A 97 8.14 -9.60 -12.56
CA ALA A 97 7.21 -8.58 -12.99
C ALA A 97 5.94 -8.53 -12.11
N LEU A 98 5.44 -9.69 -11.71
CA LEU A 98 4.32 -9.81 -10.78
C LEU A 98 4.67 -9.18 -9.43
N PHE A 99 5.83 -9.54 -8.87
CA PHE A 99 6.24 -9.04 -7.55
C PHE A 99 6.51 -7.53 -7.56
N LYS A 100 7.12 -7.01 -8.62
CA LYS A 100 7.26 -5.57 -8.83
C LYS A 100 5.90 -4.87 -8.84
N ALA A 101 4.91 -5.44 -9.51
CA ALA A 101 3.56 -4.89 -9.53
C ALA A 101 2.88 -4.94 -8.14
N ILE A 102 3.11 -6.00 -7.36
CA ILE A 102 2.64 -6.11 -5.98
C ILE A 102 3.27 -5.01 -5.12
N LEU A 103 4.59 -4.82 -5.20
CA LEU A 103 5.30 -3.76 -4.48
C LEU A 103 4.75 -2.37 -4.83
N LEU A 104 4.57 -2.09 -6.11
CA LEU A 104 4.05 -0.80 -6.56
C LEU A 104 2.61 -0.53 -6.11
N THR A 105 1.79 -1.58 -6.00
CA THR A 105 0.35 -1.46 -5.70
C THR A 105 0.07 -1.46 -4.20
N TYR A 106 0.79 -2.26 -3.41
CA TYR A 106 0.47 -2.54 -2.01
C TYR A 106 1.54 -2.09 -1.01
N SER A 107 2.69 -1.57 -1.47
CA SER A 107 3.67 -0.98 -0.56
C SER A 107 3.39 0.51 -0.35
N PRO A 108 3.94 1.09 0.72
CA PRO A 108 3.79 2.51 1.00
C PRO A 108 4.70 3.40 0.11
N PHE A 109 5.53 2.83 -0.77
CA PHE A 109 6.58 3.59 -1.45
C PHE A 109 6.02 4.72 -2.32
N ALA A 110 5.06 4.43 -3.19
CA ALA A 110 4.52 5.44 -4.08
C ALA A 110 3.74 6.55 -3.34
N PRO A 111 2.84 6.27 -2.39
CA PRO A 111 2.19 7.31 -1.57
C PRO A 111 3.18 8.15 -0.76
N VAL A 112 4.19 7.54 -0.16
CA VAL A 112 5.24 8.25 0.62
C VAL A 112 6.08 9.14 -0.30
N MET A 113 6.45 8.67 -1.49
CA MET A 113 7.14 9.49 -2.48
C MET A 113 6.32 10.72 -2.90
N ALA A 114 5.00 10.60 -2.99
CA ALA A 114 4.12 11.74 -3.26
C ALA A 114 4.11 12.77 -2.11
N VAL A 115 4.27 12.34 -0.86
CA VAL A 115 4.48 13.27 0.27
C VAL A 115 5.76 14.05 0.09
N PHE A 116 6.88 13.39 -0.18
CA PHE A 116 8.16 14.07 -0.41
C PHE A 116 8.11 15.05 -1.60
N ALA A 117 7.42 14.70 -2.68
CA ALA A 117 7.31 15.54 -3.85
C ALA A 117 6.65 16.91 -3.55
N ARG A 118 5.75 16.98 -2.56
CA ARG A 118 5.03 18.22 -2.20
C ARG A 118 5.55 18.91 -0.93
N ALA A 119 6.28 18.18 -0.09
CA ALA A 119 6.65 18.64 1.25
C ALA A 119 8.16 18.57 1.54
N SER A 120 9.01 18.50 0.50
CA SER A 120 10.47 18.37 0.66
C SER A 120 11.11 19.51 1.47
N ASP A 121 10.55 20.71 1.40
CA ASP A 121 11.05 21.90 2.08
C ASP A 121 10.41 22.15 3.45
N HIS A 122 9.37 21.37 3.79
CA HIS A 122 8.66 21.50 5.06
C HIS A 122 9.47 20.94 6.24
N PRO A 123 9.20 21.43 7.46
CA PRO A 123 9.92 20.99 8.66
C PRO A 123 9.56 19.53 9.03
N PRO A 124 10.48 18.84 9.73
CA PRO A 124 10.27 17.43 10.12
C PRO A 124 9.03 17.18 10.97
N ASP A 125 8.64 18.14 11.81
CA ASP A 125 7.48 18.02 12.69
C ASP A 125 6.15 17.90 11.91
N GLU A 126 6.10 18.39 10.67
CA GLU A 126 4.96 18.25 9.76
C GLU A 126 5.09 17.00 8.90
N VAL A 127 6.25 16.80 8.29
CA VAL A 127 6.47 15.77 7.26
C VAL A 127 6.54 14.36 7.84
N ILE A 128 7.17 14.18 8.99
CA ILE A 128 7.37 12.84 9.57
C ILE A 128 6.04 12.19 9.99
N PRO A 129 5.14 12.88 10.72
CA PRO A 129 3.81 12.31 11.01
C PRO A 129 3.00 11.99 9.76
N GLU A 130 3.05 12.84 8.74
CA GLU A 130 2.34 12.62 7.48
C GLU A 130 2.87 11.39 6.72
N ILE A 131 4.19 11.20 6.66
CA ILE A 131 4.82 10.03 6.04
C ILE A 131 4.40 8.75 6.77
N VAL A 132 4.47 8.74 8.09
CA VAL A 132 4.15 7.58 8.91
C VAL A 132 2.68 7.19 8.77
N LEU A 133 1.77 8.18 8.81
CA LEU A 133 0.34 7.95 8.57
C LEU A 133 0.05 7.45 7.16
N THR A 134 0.68 8.07 6.16
CA THR A 134 0.52 7.67 4.76
C THR A 134 1.01 6.25 4.53
N ALA A 135 2.17 5.90 5.10
CA ALA A 135 2.72 4.55 5.04
C ALA A 135 1.78 3.54 5.74
N TYR A 136 1.33 3.87 6.94
CA TYR A 136 0.40 3.02 7.69
C TYR A 136 -0.91 2.77 6.92
N ARG A 137 -1.57 3.83 6.46
CA ARG A 137 -2.84 3.74 5.70
C ARG A 137 -2.71 2.90 4.43
N SER A 138 -1.55 2.95 3.79
CA SER A 138 -1.27 2.16 2.59
C SER A 138 -1.23 0.66 2.85
N VAL A 139 -0.87 0.23 4.07
CA VAL A 139 -0.66 -1.19 4.41
C VAL A 139 -1.66 -1.74 5.42
N ALA A 140 -2.40 -0.90 6.13
CA ALA A 140 -3.31 -1.31 7.22
C ALA A 140 -4.38 -2.32 6.78
N GLY A 141 -4.91 -2.17 5.55
CA GLY A 141 -5.85 -3.13 4.96
C GLY A 141 -5.22 -4.41 4.41
N HIS A 142 -3.88 -4.53 4.45
CA HIS A 142 -3.12 -5.58 3.76
C HIS A 142 -2.01 -6.16 4.65
N ALA A 143 -2.31 -6.47 5.92
CA ALA A 143 -1.33 -6.98 6.88
C ALA A 143 -0.57 -8.22 6.39
N GLY A 144 -1.22 -9.09 5.60
CA GLY A 144 -0.57 -10.23 4.94
C GLY A 144 0.53 -9.82 3.96
N VAL A 145 0.40 -8.66 3.30
CA VAL A 145 1.41 -8.14 2.37
C VAL A 145 2.67 -7.73 3.13
N VAL A 146 2.52 -7.00 4.24
CA VAL A 146 3.66 -6.56 5.07
C VAL A 146 4.45 -7.77 5.55
N ARG A 147 3.76 -8.79 6.07
CA ARG A 147 4.39 -10.05 6.48
C ARG A 147 5.13 -10.71 5.33
N THR A 148 4.52 -10.82 4.16
CA THR A 148 5.13 -11.43 2.97
C THR A 148 6.36 -10.65 2.53
N LEU A 149 6.28 -9.32 2.44
CA LEU A 149 7.41 -8.48 2.07
C LEU A 149 8.59 -8.68 3.01
N LEU A 150 8.35 -8.83 4.31
CA LEU A 150 9.41 -9.07 5.29
C LEU A 150 10.02 -10.47 5.17
N LEU A 151 9.23 -11.50 4.91
CA LEU A 151 9.74 -12.83 4.63
C LEU A 151 10.61 -12.83 3.36
N GLU A 152 10.20 -12.09 2.33
CA GLU A 152 10.99 -11.97 1.11
C GLU A 152 12.27 -11.14 1.31
N VAL A 153 12.24 -10.11 2.18
CA VAL A 153 13.47 -9.37 2.60
C VAL A 153 14.49 -10.32 3.22
N THR A 154 14.05 -11.23 4.09
CA THR A 154 14.95 -12.20 4.73
C THR A 154 15.42 -13.30 3.78
N SER A 155 14.62 -13.65 2.79
CA SER A 155 14.94 -14.67 1.78
C SER A 155 15.87 -14.17 0.68
N MET A 156 15.98 -12.85 0.47
CA MET A 156 16.84 -12.18 -0.52
C MET A 156 16.78 -12.83 -1.91
N THR A 157 15.60 -13.23 -2.36
CA THR A 157 15.43 -13.80 -3.70
C THR A 157 15.86 -12.81 -4.78
N PRO A 158 16.41 -13.25 -5.94
CA PRO A 158 16.78 -12.35 -7.03
C PRO A 158 15.61 -11.46 -7.48
N GLU A 159 14.40 -12.02 -7.54
CA GLU A 159 13.18 -11.33 -7.92
C GLU A 159 12.83 -10.21 -6.93
N PHE A 160 12.96 -10.48 -5.63
CA PHE A 160 12.78 -9.49 -4.58
C PHE A 160 13.84 -8.40 -4.70
N THR A 161 15.11 -8.78 -4.75
CA THR A 161 16.24 -7.84 -4.77
C THR A 161 16.12 -6.86 -5.93
N GLN A 162 15.80 -7.34 -7.13
CA GLN A 162 15.61 -6.50 -8.31
C GLN A 162 14.39 -5.57 -8.17
N ALA A 163 13.24 -6.10 -7.77
CA ALA A 163 12.02 -5.31 -7.62
C ALA A 163 12.17 -4.26 -6.51
N PHE A 164 12.82 -4.60 -5.41
CA PHE A 164 13.08 -3.70 -4.30
C PHE A 164 14.11 -2.61 -4.65
N ALA A 165 15.15 -2.95 -5.42
CA ALA A 165 16.11 -1.97 -5.92
C ALA A 165 15.44 -0.87 -6.76
N ASP A 166 14.49 -1.26 -7.60
CA ASP A 166 13.77 -0.34 -8.48
C ASP A 166 12.77 0.58 -7.73
N THR A 167 12.32 0.20 -6.54
CA THR A 167 11.22 0.88 -5.83
C THR A 167 11.62 1.30 -4.42
N GLY A 168 11.93 0.34 -3.55
CA GLY A 168 12.21 0.56 -2.13
C GLY A 168 13.47 1.37 -1.90
N LEU A 169 14.57 1.04 -2.57
CA LEU A 169 15.84 1.77 -2.40
C LEU A 169 15.70 3.24 -2.81
N ARG A 170 14.90 3.56 -3.82
CA ARG A 170 14.63 4.95 -4.20
C ARG A 170 13.86 5.68 -3.10
N ALA A 171 12.81 5.06 -2.55
CA ALA A 171 12.02 5.66 -1.47
C ALA A 171 12.88 5.90 -0.22
N PHE A 172 13.67 4.91 0.20
CA PHE A 172 14.61 5.05 1.32
C PHE A 172 15.70 6.10 1.04
N GLY A 173 16.23 6.16 -0.17
CA GLY A 173 17.19 7.17 -0.60
C GLY A 173 16.63 8.58 -0.54
N THR A 174 15.42 8.80 -1.04
CA THR A 174 14.73 10.11 -0.96
C THR A 174 14.48 10.51 0.48
N PHE A 175 14.04 9.57 1.31
CA PHE A 175 13.85 9.84 2.74
C PHE A 175 15.17 10.22 3.42
N ALA A 176 16.24 9.47 3.17
CA ALA A 176 17.56 9.76 3.72
C ALA A 176 18.08 11.13 3.27
N GLN A 177 17.87 11.52 2.01
CA GLN A 177 18.22 12.85 1.49
C GLN A 177 17.44 13.96 2.17
N TYR A 178 16.13 13.79 2.36
CA TYR A 178 15.32 14.73 3.12
C TYR A 178 15.88 14.92 4.53
N LEU A 179 16.13 13.84 5.27
CA LEU A 179 16.68 13.90 6.63
C LEU A 179 18.06 14.55 6.66
N ALA A 180 18.92 14.25 5.68
CA ALA A 180 20.24 14.88 5.56
C ALA A 180 20.12 16.41 5.40
N GLY A 181 19.18 16.88 4.58
CA GLY A 181 18.87 18.31 4.43
C GLY A 181 18.39 18.94 5.73
N GLN A 182 17.51 18.26 6.48
CA GLN A 182 17.02 18.74 7.78
C GLN A 182 18.13 18.79 8.83
N MET A 183 19.05 17.82 8.83
CA MET A 183 20.24 17.81 9.68
C MET A 183 21.21 18.93 9.33
N ALA A 184 21.44 19.18 8.04
CA ALA A 184 22.28 20.28 7.55
C ALA A 184 21.70 21.65 7.94
N ALA A 185 20.38 21.80 7.92
CA ALA A 185 19.65 22.98 8.36
C ALA A 185 19.58 23.14 9.90
N GLY A 186 20.14 22.21 10.67
CA GLY A 186 20.12 22.25 12.14
C GLY A 186 18.76 21.96 12.78
N ARG A 187 17.77 21.48 11.99
CA ARG A 187 16.44 21.13 12.51
C ARG A 187 16.39 19.73 13.14
N LEU A 188 17.33 18.86 12.74
CA LEU A 188 17.52 17.54 13.34
C LEU A 188 18.98 17.40 13.80
N ARG A 189 19.21 16.57 14.85
CA ARG A 189 20.55 16.22 15.28
C ARG A 189 21.29 15.44 14.18
N ARG A 190 22.62 15.60 14.13
CA ARG A 190 23.46 14.93 13.13
C ARG A 190 23.62 13.44 13.46
N MET A 191 23.30 12.59 12.52
CA MET A 191 23.61 11.17 12.51
C MET A 191 23.61 10.65 11.07
N HIS A 192 23.97 9.37 10.87
CA HIS A 192 23.87 8.80 9.52
C HIS A 192 22.40 8.76 9.05
N PRO A 193 22.04 9.42 7.93
CA PRO A 193 20.64 9.60 7.52
C PRO A 193 19.89 8.27 7.35
N MET A 194 20.54 7.22 6.82
CA MET A 194 19.92 5.90 6.67
C MET A 194 19.62 5.24 8.02
N LEU A 195 20.46 5.43 9.05
CA LEU A 195 20.18 4.94 10.41
C LEU A 195 18.98 5.67 11.02
N ALA A 196 18.85 6.96 10.73
CA ALA A 196 17.66 7.72 11.12
C ALA A 196 16.39 7.20 10.47
N VAL A 197 16.44 6.88 9.17
CA VAL A 197 15.32 6.21 8.46
C VAL A 197 15.01 4.86 9.10
N GLN A 198 16.03 4.01 9.30
CA GLN A 198 15.86 2.67 9.87
C GLN A 198 15.27 2.71 11.29
N SER A 199 15.66 3.65 12.13
CA SER A 199 15.14 3.77 13.50
C SER A 199 13.64 4.12 13.54
N LEU A 200 13.17 4.95 12.61
CA LEU A 200 11.74 5.27 12.49
C LEU A 200 10.96 4.12 11.87
N VAL A 201 11.38 3.68 10.68
CA VAL A 201 10.69 2.63 9.92
C VAL A 201 10.69 1.31 10.69
N GLY A 202 11.81 0.97 11.34
CA GLY A 202 11.94 -0.25 12.14
C GLY A 202 10.97 -0.29 13.31
N SER A 203 10.78 0.81 14.02
CA SER A 203 9.83 0.89 15.15
C SER A 203 8.39 0.65 14.70
N VAL A 204 7.97 1.34 13.62
CA VAL A 204 6.63 1.19 13.05
C VAL A 204 6.43 -0.22 12.48
N MET A 205 7.43 -0.72 11.76
CA MET A 205 7.38 -2.05 11.16
C MET A 205 7.28 -3.16 12.20
N PHE A 206 8.10 -3.09 13.26
CA PHE A 206 8.03 -4.05 14.36
C PHE A 206 6.66 -4.03 15.03
N HIS A 207 6.10 -2.85 15.27
CA HIS A 207 4.74 -2.73 15.83
C HIS A 207 3.69 -3.42 14.95
N LEU A 208 3.71 -3.15 13.64
CA LEU A 208 2.77 -3.78 12.69
C LEU A 208 2.88 -5.31 12.67
N LEU A 209 4.10 -5.84 12.79
CA LEU A 209 4.33 -7.29 12.84
C LEU A 209 3.88 -7.92 14.15
N ALA A 210 4.13 -7.24 15.26
CA ALA A 210 3.82 -7.73 16.59
C ALA A 210 2.33 -7.57 16.95
N ALA A 211 1.61 -6.67 16.29
CA ALA A 211 0.22 -6.36 16.59
C ALA A 211 -0.70 -7.60 16.66
N PRO A 212 -0.65 -8.60 15.74
CA PRO A 212 -1.49 -9.78 15.82
C PRO A 212 -1.20 -10.68 17.02
N VAL A 213 0.05 -10.68 17.50
CA VAL A 213 0.46 -11.46 18.69
C VAL A 213 0.08 -10.70 19.96
N MET A 214 0.30 -9.39 19.97
CA MET A 214 -0.02 -8.55 21.13
C MET A 214 -1.52 -8.46 21.39
N SER A 215 -2.34 -8.45 20.34
CA SER A 215 -3.81 -8.44 20.47
C SER A 215 -4.39 -9.73 21.08
N GLN A 216 -3.64 -10.83 21.11
CA GLN A 216 -4.04 -12.09 21.76
C GLN A 216 -3.66 -12.13 23.25
N GLY A 217 -2.84 -11.18 23.72
CA GLY A 217 -2.37 -11.12 25.11
C GLY A 217 -3.20 -10.17 25.96
N ALA A 218 -2.90 -10.17 27.27
CA ALA A 218 -3.54 -9.27 28.24
C ALA A 218 -2.92 -7.85 28.24
N VAL A 219 -2.13 -7.50 27.22
CA VAL A 219 -1.46 -6.19 27.14
C VAL A 219 -2.28 -5.28 26.25
N ASP A 220 -2.81 -4.23 26.83
CA ASP A 220 -3.48 -3.15 26.09
C ASP A 220 -2.43 -2.25 25.43
N VAL A 221 -2.19 -2.48 24.16
CA VAL A 221 -1.23 -1.69 23.37
C VAL A 221 -2.02 -0.83 22.38
N PRO A 222 -1.79 0.50 22.35
CA PRO A 222 -2.39 1.34 21.33
C PRO A 222 -2.20 0.77 19.94
N ALA A 223 -3.21 0.83 19.11
CA ALA A 223 -3.21 0.29 17.76
C ALA A 223 -3.54 1.38 16.73
N GLY A 224 -3.40 1.04 15.47
CA GLY A 224 -3.84 1.92 14.41
C GLY A 224 -2.99 3.19 14.23
N GLU A 225 -3.65 4.25 13.80
CA GLU A 225 -2.99 5.55 13.53
C GLU A 225 -2.41 6.19 14.77
N GLU A 226 -3.04 6.00 15.92
CA GLU A 226 -2.56 6.54 17.20
C GLU A 226 -1.16 5.98 17.55
N ALA A 227 -0.99 4.66 17.45
CA ALA A 227 0.28 4.02 17.75
C ALA A 227 1.42 4.54 16.86
N VAL A 228 1.18 4.59 15.54
CA VAL A 228 2.24 5.02 14.60
C VAL A 228 2.58 6.50 14.75
N LEU A 229 1.62 7.35 15.14
CA LEU A 229 1.88 8.75 15.49
C LEU A 229 2.69 8.87 16.77
N GLN A 230 2.46 8.04 17.78
CA GLN A 230 3.29 8.02 18.99
C GLN A 230 4.74 7.69 18.65
N PHE A 231 5.02 6.73 17.75
CA PHE A 231 6.38 6.45 17.27
C PHE A 231 6.98 7.64 16.52
N ALA A 232 6.22 8.29 15.64
CA ALA A 232 6.69 9.49 14.94
C ALA A 232 7.08 10.61 15.91
N HIS A 233 6.24 10.91 16.89
CA HIS A 233 6.52 11.93 17.91
C HIS A 233 7.67 11.55 18.84
N LEU A 234 7.79 10.28 19.24
CA LEU A 234 8.92 9.80 20.02
C LEU A 234 10.23 9.98 19.26
N TRP A 235 10.23 9.58 17.98
CA TRP A 235 11.38 9.71 17.10
C TRP A 235 11.77 11.19 16.92
N LEU A 236 10.82 12.07 16.63
CA LEU A 236 11.06 13.51 16.49
C LEU A 236 11.69 14.11 17.75
N ARG A 237 11.19 13.75 18.94
CA ARG A 237 11.81 14.19 20.20
C ARG A 237 13.26 13.70 20.35
N GLY A 238 13.52 12.44 19.98
CA GLY A 238 14.88 11.87 20.00
C GLY A 238 15.81 12.46 18.96
N MET A 239 15.26 13.05 17.89
CA MET A 239 16.02 13.66 16.80
C MET A 239 16.18 15.18 16.95
N ARG A 240 15.71 15.80 18.02
CA ARG A 240 15.95 17.22 18.27
C ARG A 240 17.45 17.50 18.35
N PRO A 241 17.91 18.65 17.85
CA PRO A 241 19.29 19.06 18.01
C PRO A 241 19.69 19.08 19.50
N GLU A 242 20.88 18.61 19.80
CA GLU A 242 21.42 18.77 21.15
C GLU A 242 21.56 20.27 21.43
N ALA A 243 21.08 20.69 22.60
CA ALA A 243 21.31 22.06 23.05
C ALA A 243 22.84 22.27 23.10
N THR A 244 23.34 23.22 22.32
CA THR A 244 24.75 23.57 22.33
C THR A 244 25.05 24.08 23.75
N THR A 245 25.62 23.22 24.59
CA THR A 245 26.15 23.66 25.89
C THR A 245 27.27 24.64 25.55
N ARG A 246 26.93 25.93 25.52
CA ARG A 246 27.98 26.96 25.50
C ARG A 246 28.81 26.73 26.72
N GLY A 247 29.99 26.16 26.52
CA GLY A 247 31.01 26.07 27.57
C GLY A 247 31.28 27.47 28.11
N ASN A 248 31.17 27.54 29.39
CA ASN A 248 31.55 28.69 30.18
C ASN A 248 33.06 28.73 30.28
#